data_916b6435474ea82da0dff8ac4764fd8d
#
_entry.id   916b6435474ea82da0dff8ac4764fd8d
#
_cell.length_a   1.000
_cell.length_b   1.000
_cell.length_c   1.000
_cell.angle_alpha   90.00
_cell.angle_beta   90.00
_cell.angle_gamma   90.00
#
_symmetry.space_group_name_H-M   'P 1'
#
loop_
_entity.id
_entity.type
_entity.pdbx_description
1 polymer ?
#
loop_
_entity_poly.entity_id
_entity_poly.type
_entity_poly.pdbx_seq_one_letter_code
_entity_poly.pdbx_strand_id
1 'polypeptide(L)'
;MSATMLSDQAVAAPSIGQTIDPVNGYDRSIETDPLAGWVFVTDQLDTHRSATLVELVARRCGIHEELGVKGKEGILNSKNSRRQFIEDPTHRIRFLYTPRHCSWLNQIEIWFSILARRLLKRASFTSIDDLRSRALQFIECFNSVLAKPFRWTFTGRPLQA
;
A
#
# COMPACT_ATOMS: atom_id res chain seq x y z
N MET A 1 -22.88 11.58 5.52
CA MET A 1 -21.93 11.36 4.43
C MET A 1 -20.69 12.17 4.74
N SER A 2 -19.72 11.57 5.41
CA SER A 2 -18.45 12.25 5.74
C SER A 2 -17.37 11.66 4.84
N ALA A 3 -16.90 12.46 3.91
CA ALA A 3 -15.71 12.16 3.13
C ALA A 3 -14.52 12.27 4.07
N THR A 4 -13.91 11.15 4.42
CA THR A 4 -12.68 11.15 5.21
C THR A 4 -11.55 11.58 4.30
N MET A 5 -11.03 12.76 4.58
CA MET A 5 -9.81 13.27 3.98
C MET A 5 -8.67 12.32 4.27
N LEU A 6 -7.92 11.98 3.23
CA LEU A 6 -6.58 11.41 3.35
C LEU A 6 -5.72 12.44 4.09
N SER A 7 -5.46 12.20 5.37
CA SER A 7 -4.48 12.99 6.10
C SER A 7 -3.09 12.68 5.54
N ASP A 8 -2.45 13.74 5.11
CA ASP A 8 -1.08 13.78 4.59
C ASP A 8 -0.09 13.60 5.77
N GLN A 9 -0.09 12.39 6.36
CA GLN A 9 0.94 12.04 7.34
C GLN A 9 2.03 11.27 6.61
N ALA A 10 3.16 11.93 6.48
CA ALA A 10 4.41 11.31 6.05
C ALA A 10 4.69 10.09 6.93
N VAL A 11 4.45 8.91 6.38
CA VAL A 11 4.85 7.65 7.01
C VAL A 11 6.37 7.69 7.11
N ALA A 12 6.89 7.74 8.34
CA ALA A 12 8.33 7.69 8.59
C ALA A 12 8.93 6.49 7.85
N ALA A 13 9.95 6.75 7.04
CA ALA A 13 10.62 5.70 6.30
C ALA A 13 11.17 4.66 7.28
N PRO A 14 10.91 3.36 7.04
CA PRO A 14 11.43 2.31 7.91
C PRO A 14 12.95 2.30 7.86
N SER A 15 13.57 2.02 8.99
CA SER A 15 15.02 1.83 9.09
C SER A 15 15.47 0.70 8.16
N ILE A 16 16.51 0.96 7.40
CA ILE A 16 17.05 0.06 6.37
C ILE A 16 17.50 -1.24 7.04
N GLY A 17 16.91 -2.36 6.60
CA GLY A 17 17.20 -3.71 7.09
C GLY A 17 15.98 -4.50 7.57
N GLN A 18 14.84 -3.87 7.78
CA GLN A 18 13.60 -4.59 8.06
C GLN A 18 12.89 -4.91 6.74
N THR A 19 12.62 -6.17 6.50
CA THR A 19 11.65 -6.59 5.49
C THR A 19 10.34 -5.92 5.84
N ILE A 20 9.90 -4.96 5.03
CA ILE A 20 8.61 -4.28 5.24
C ILE A 20 7.54 -5.32 4.97
N ASP A 21 6.98 -5.90 6.01
CA ASP A 21 5.74 -6.64 5.89
C ASP A 21 4.62 -5.61 5.65
N PRO A 22 3.97 -5.62 4.48
CA PRO A 22 2.89 -4.68 4.18
C PRO A 22 1.77 -4.70 5.23
N VAL A 23 1.55 -5.85 5.87
CA VAL A 23 0.55 -6.03 6.91
C VAL A 23 0.83 -5.14 8.12
N ASN A 24 2.11 -4.98 8.50
CA ASN A 24 2.50 -4.08 9.58
C ASN A 24 2.22 -2.60 9.26
N GLY A 25 2.31 -2.21 7.98
CA GLY A 25 1.94 -0.86 7.53
C GLY A 25 0.45 -0.58 7.72
N TYR A 26 -0.41 -1.53 7.35
CA TYR A 26 -1.85 -1.42 7.55
C TYR A 26 -2.22 -1.40 9.04
N ASP A 27 -1.61 -2.27 9.84
CA ASP A 27 -1.87 -2.35 11.28
C ASP A 27 -1.57 -1.00 11.98
N ARG A 28 -0.42 -0.41 11.68
CA ARG A 28 -0.06 0.93 12.19
C ARG A 28 -1.03 2.02 11.75
N SER A 29 -1.51 1.98 10.50
CA SER A 29 -2.51 2.95 10.02
C SER A 29 -3.82 2.80 10.81
N ILE A 30 -4.29 1.58 11.03
CA ILE A 30 -5.50 1.30 11.79
C ILE A 30 -5.34 1.76 13.26
N GLU A 31 -4.15 1.68 13.83
CA GLU A 31 -3.85 2.13 15.19
C GLU A 31 -4.00 3.65 15.38
N THR A 32 -3.92 4.44 14.32
CA THR A 32 -4.12 5.90 14.41
C THR A 32 -5.56 6.26 14.76
N ASP A 33 -6.54 5.46 14.31
CA ASP A 33 -7.96 5.55 14.71
C ASP A 33 -8.57 4.13 14.71
N PRO A 34 -8.49 3.42 15.84
CA PRO A 34 -8.91 2.03 15.92
C PRO A 34 -10.42 1.80 15.75
N LEU A 35 -11.23 2.83 15.88
CA LEU A 35 -12.69 2.74 15.77
C LEU A 35 -13.20 3.16 14.39
N ALA A 36 -12.40 3.84 13.60
CA ALA A 36 -12.77 4.28 12.26
C ALA A 36 -13.00 3.12 11.29
N GLY A 37 -13.83 3.36 10.30
CA GLY A 37 -13.93 2.52 9.10
C GLY A 37 -12.78 2.80 8.16
N TRP A 38 -12.06 1.77 7.74
CA TRP A 38 -10.90 1.87 6.85
C TRP A 38 -11.18 1.25 5.50
N VAL A 39 -10.82 1.95 4.44
CA VAL A 39 -10.83 1.43 3.07
C VAL A 39 -9.43 1.62 2.50
N PHE A 40 -8.70 0.51 2.35
CA PHE A 40 -7.38 0.51 1.74
C PHE A 40 -7.49 0.22 0.25
N VAL A 41 -6.92 1.08 -0.58
CA VAL A 41 -6.81 0.84 -2.02
C VAL A 41 -5.42 0.30 -2.30
N THR A 42 -5.34 -0.92 -2.84
CA THR A 42 -4.07 -1.63 -3.06
C THR A 42 -3.97 -2.16 -4.48
N ASP A 43 -2.76 -2.51 -4.89
CA ASP A 43 -2.54 -3.22 -6.14
C ASP A 43 -2.87 -4.72 -6.02
N GLN A 44 -2.67 -5.46 -7.11
CA GLN A 44 -2.99 -6.88 -7.20
C GLN A 44 -1.87 -7.81 -6.69
N LEU A 45 -0.87 -7.30 -5.94
CA LEU A 45 0.20 -8.15 -5.41
C LEU A 45 -0.34 -9.23 -4.46
N ASP A 46 0.28 -10.39 -4.49
CA ASP A 46 -0.14 -11.54 -3.69
C ASP A 46 -0.03 -11.30 -2.17
N THR A 47 0.86 -10.40 -1.75
CA THR A 47 1.01 -9.98 -0.36
C THR A 47 -0.25 -9.33 0.20
N HIS A 48 -1.01 -8.61 -0.65
CA HIS A 48 -2.29 -7.98 -0.29
C HIS A 48 -3.46 -8.98 -0.25
N ARG A 49 -3.18 -10.28 -0.43
CA ARG A 49 -4.13 -11.41 -0.29
C ARG A 49 -3.53 -12.51 0.56
N SER A 50 -2.65 -12.15 1.49
CA SER A 50 -1.98 -13.08 2.40
C SER A 50 -2.94 -13.58 3.49
N ALA A 51 -2.63 -14.74 4.07
CA ALA A 51 -3.35 -15.24 5.24
C ALA A 51 -3.24 -14.26 6.42
N THR A 52 -2.06 -13.72 6.64
CA THR A 52 -1.77 -12.75 7.71
C THR A 52 -2.62 -11.49 7.60
N LEU A 53 -2.95 -11.05 6.35
CA LEU A 53 -3.83 -9.90 6.16
C LEU A 53 -5.28 -10.22 6.53
N VAL A 54 -5.77 -11.44 6.21
CA VAL A 54 -7.09 -11.91 6.64
C VAL A 54 -7.18 -11.95 8.16
N GLU A 55 -6.16 -12.50 8.81
CA GLU A 55 -6.07 -12.58 10.27
C GLU A 55 -6.04 -11.18 10.91
N LEU A 56 -5.34 -10.22 10.31
CA LEU A 56 -5.35 -8.83 10.75
C LEU A 56 -6.76 -8.23 10.69
N VAL A 57 -7.43 -8.36 9.53
CA VAL A 57 -8.79 -7.83 9.33
C VAL A 57 -9.76 -8.48 10.31
N ALA A 58 -9.74 -9.81 10.46
CA ALA A 58 -10.60 -10.51 11.40
C ALA A 58 -10.39 -10.02 12.83
N ARG A 59 -9.14 -9.96 13.29
CA ARG A 59 -8.79 -9.48 14.62
C ARG A 59 -9.25 -8.04 14.86
N ARG A 60 -8.98 -7.13 13.94
CA ARG A 60 -9.32 -5.70 14.08
C ARG A 60 -10.80 -5.40 13.90
N CYS A 61 -11.53 -6.26 13.19
CA CYS A 61 -13.01 -6.18 13.04
C CYS A 61 -13.76 -6.92 14.15
N GLY A 62 -13.09 -7.66 15.04
CA GLY A 62 -13.73 -8.48 16.07
C GLY A 62 -14.49 -9.68 15.50
N ILE A 63 -14.03 -10.22 14.37
CA ILE A 63 -14.62 -11.40 13.73
C ILE A 63 -14.00 -12.64 14.38
N HIS A 64 -14.83 -13.45 15.05
CA HIS A 64 -14.41 -14.62 15.81
C HIS A 64 -14.72 -15.94 15.08
N GLU A 65 -15.07 -15.86 13.79
CA GLU A 65 -15.30 -17.05 12.97
C GLU A 65 -13.99 -17.82 12.74
N GLU A 66 -14.12 -19.16 12.60
CA GLU A 66 -12.98 -19.98 12.22
C GLU A 66 -12.54 -19.65 10.80
N LEU A 67 -11.36 -19.09 10.66
CA LEU A 67 -10.80 -18.71 9.35
C LEU A 67 -10.36 -19.95 8.53
N GLY A 68 -10.22 -21.09 9.17
CA GLY A 68 -9.76 -22.31 8.53
C GLY A 68 -8.23 -22.41 8.45
N VAL A 69 -7.74 -23.28 7.56
CA VAL A 69 -6.31 -23.59 7.40
C VAL A 69 -5.84 -23.22 6.00
N LYS A 70 -4.75 -22.46 5.92
CA LYS A 70 -4.17 -22.03 4.64
C LYS A 70 -3.90 -23.20 3.71
N GLY A 71 -4.51 -23.16 2.51
CA GLY A 71 -4.35 -24.17 1.47
C GLY A 71 -5.15 -25.45 1.70
N LYS A 72 -5.99 -25.53 2.75
CA LYS A 72 -6.78 -26.69 3.07
C LYS A 72 -8.27 -26.38 3.12
N GLU A 73 -8.71 -25.50 4.00
CA GLU A 73 -10.14 -25.27 4.24
C GLU A 73 -10.43 -23.84 4.72
N GLY A 74 -11.71 -23.47 4.68
CA GLY A 74 -12.20 -22.19 5.17
C GLY A 74 -11.76 -20.99 4.33
N ILE A 75 -11.82 -19.82 4.95
CA ILE A 75 -11.47 -18.52 4.33
C ILE A 75 -10.00 -18.50 3.89
N LEU A 76 -9.12 -19.13 4.66
CA LEU A 76 -7.68 -19.16 4.37
C LEU A 76 -7.29 -20.12 3.23
N ASN A 77 -8.20 -20.96 2.75
CA ASN A 77 -7.93 -22.00 1.76
C ASN A 77 -7.27 -21.42 0.49
N SER A 78 -7.92 -20.51 -0.21
CA SER A 78 -7.49 -20.03 -1.51
C SER A 78 -7.23 -18.51 -1.52
N LYS A 79 -6.51 -18.03 -2.54
CA LYS A 79 -6.35 -16.59 -2.76
C LYS A 79 -7.69 -15.90 -3.03
N ASN A 80 -8.63 -16.61 -3.64
CA ASN A 80 -9.95 -16.06 -3.97
C ASN A 80 -10.84 -15.92 -2.74
N SER A 81 -10.91 -16.95 -1.89
CA SER A 81 -11.68 -16.89 -0.65
C SER A 81 -11.14 -15.80 0.30
N ARG A 82 -9.82 -15.69 0.42
CA ARG A 82 -9.18 -14.62 1.19
C ARG A 82 -9.52 -13.23 0.64
N ARG A 83 -9.50 -13.08 -0.69
CA ARG A 83 -9.86 -11.83 -1.35
C ARG A 83 -11.32 -11.46 -1.07
N GLN A 84 -12.26 -12.39 -1.21
CA GLN A 84 -13.68 -12.17 -0.94
C GLN A 84 -13.90 -11.68 0.50
N PHE A 85 -13.23 -12.30 1.47
CA PHE A 85 -13.30 -11.88 2.87
C PHE A 85 -12.76 -10.45 3.08
N ILE A 86 -11.63 -10.11 2.47
CA ILE A 86 -10.99 -8.79 2.64
C ILE A 86 -11.76 -7.68 1.92
N GLU A 87 -12.44 -7.99 0.80
CA GLU A 87 -13.27 -7.04 0.03
C GLU A 87 -14.69 -6.88 0.61
N ASP A 88 -15.10 -7.67 1.60
CA ASP A 88 -16.46 -7.68 2.12
C ASP A 88 -16.87 -6.28 2.62
N PRO A 89 -17.94 -5.70 2.05
CA PRO A 89 -18.39 -4.35 2.38
C PRO A 89 -18.97 -4.24 3.81
N THR A 90 -19.30 -5.34 4.45
CA THR A 90 -19.81 -5.37 5.82
C THR A 90 -18.71 -5.18 6.86
N HIS A 91 -17.46 -5.44 6.48
CA HIS A 91 -16.32 -5.25 7.36
C HIS A 91 -15.99 -3.77 7.54
N ARG A 92 -15.69 -3.38 8.77
CA ARG A 92 -15.22 -2.04 9.11
C ARG A 92 -13.88 -1.70 8.43
N ILE A 93 -13.05 -2.71 8.21
CA ILE A 93 -11.77 -2.62 7.52
C ILE A 93 -11.86 -3.48 6.27
N ARG A 94 -11.73 -2.86 5.10
CA ARG A 94 -11.80 -3.54 3.82
C ARG A 94 -10.78 -3.04 2.83
N PHE A 95 -10.51 -3.86 1.82
CA PHE A 95 -9.56 -3.54 0.77
C PHE A 95 -10.27 -3.48 -0.58
N LEU A 96 -9.85 -2.55 -1.40
CA LEU A 96 -10.25 -2.43 -2.80
C LEU A 96 -9.01 -2.60 -3.66
N TYR A 97 -9.08 -3.48 -4.64
CA TYR A 97 -7.94 -3.72 -5.53
C TYR A 97 -8.06 -2.91 -6.80
N THR A 98 -6.96 -2.25 -7.19
CA THR A 98 -6.89 -1.60 -8.48
C THR A 98 -7.09 -2.61 -9.61
N PRO A 99 -7.62 -2.20 -10.78
CA PRO A 99 -7.72 -3.08 -11.93
C PRO A 99 -6.36 -3.68 -12.32
N ARG A 100 -6.37 -4.85 -12.95
CA ARG A 100 -5.13 -5.44 -13.48
C ARG A 100 -4.47 -4.49 -14.47
N HIS A 101 -3.15 -4.47 -14.47
CA HIS A 101 -2.34 -3.63 -15.36
C HIS A 101 -2.52 -2.11 -15.16
N CYS A 102 -3.04 -1.70 -14.00
CA CYS A 102 -3.20 -0.29 -13.62
C CYS A 102 -2.15 0.17 -12.59
N SER A 103 -0.96 -0.42 -12.60
CA SER A 103 0.15 -0.02 -11.72
C SER A 103 0.55 1.45 -11.91
N TRP A 104 0.29 2.02 -13.09
CA TRP A 104 0.48 3.45 -13.34
C TRP A 104 -0.36 4.37 -12.45
N LEU A 105 -1.42 3.87 -11.82
CA LEU A 105 -2.15 4.59 -10.77
C LEU A 105 -1.35 4.69 -9.47
N ASN A 106 -0.35 3.84 -9.31
CA ASN A 106 0.53 3.89 -8.15
C ASN A 106 1.64 4.93 -8.37
N GLN A 107 1.49 6.09 -7.75
CA GLN A 107 2.44 7.20 -7.89
C GLN A 107 3.89 6.82 -7.50
N ILE A 108 4.07 5.83 -6.65
CA ILE A 108 5.40 5.36 -6.25
C ILE A 108 6.20 4.82 -7.44
N GLU A 109 5.56 4.17 -8.41
CA GLU A 109 6.24 3.69 -9.62
C GLU A 109 6.71 4.85 -10.50
N ILE A 110 5.91 5.91 -10.59
CA ILE A 110 6.29 7.14 -11.28
C ILE A 110 7.51 7.75 -10.60
N TRP A 111 7.49 7.82 -9.27
CA TRP A 111 8.58 8.35 -8.50
C TRP A 111 9.87 7.51 -8.67
N PHE A 112 9.79 6.19 -8.61
CA PHE A 112 10.94 5.31 -8.88
C PHE A 112 11.46 5.47 -10.31
N SER A 113 10.60 5.71 -11.28
CA SER A 113 11.03 6.02 -12.65
C SER A 113 11.82 7.34 -12.71
N ILE A 114 11.46 8.34 -11.91
CA ILE A 114 12.20 9.61 -11.82
C ILE A 114 13.56 9.37 -11.16
N LEU A 115 13.60 8.66 -10.03
CA LEU A 115 14.84 8.28 -9.35
C LEU A 115 15.79 7.53 -10.29
N ALA A 116 15.28 6.51 -10.99
CA ALA A 116 16.07 5.72 -11.91
C ALA A 116 16.65 6.58 -13.04
N ARG A 117 15.85 7.45 -13.65
CA ARG A 117 16.30 8.29 -14.79
C ARG A 117 17.23 9.42 -14.37
N ARG A 118 16.99 10.04 -13.22
CA ARG A 118 17.74 11.23 -12.80
C ARG A 118 18.99 10.90 -11.99
N LEU A 119 18.97 9.82 -11.22
CA LEU A 119 20.08 9.42 -10.37
C LEU A 119 20.75 8.14 -10.88
N LEU A 120 20.02 6.99 -10.91
CA LEU A 120 20.67 5.69 -11.09
C LEU A 120 21.32 5.52 -12.46
N LYS A 121 20.69 5.99 -13.54
CA LYS A 121 21.23 5.88 -14.91
C LYS A 121 22.36 6.87 -15.24
N ARG A 122 22.56 7.89 -14.40
CA ARG A 122 23.51 8.99 -14.69
C ARG A 122 24.68 9.04 -13.72
N ALA A 123 24.65 8.29 -12.64
CA ALA A 123 25.68 8.27 -11.64
C ALA A 123 26.43 6.93 -11.64
N SER A 124 27.73 6.99 -11.36
CA SER A 124 28.53 5.82 -10.99
C SER A 124 28.65 5.80 -9.48
N PHE A 125 28.48 4.66 -8.86
CA PHE A 125 28.55 4.48 -7.42
C PHE A 125 29.81 3.69 -7.06
N THR A 126 30.54 4.17 -6.06
CA THR A 126 31.80 3.54 -5.61
C THR A 126 31.56 2.47 -4.57
N SER A 127 30.44 2.54 -3.86
CA SER A 127 30.04 1.59 -2.82
C SER A 127 28.51 1.61 -2.61
N ILE A 128 28.00 0.65 -1.83
CA ILE A 128 26.61 0.62 -1.39
C ILE A 128 26.27 1.85 -0.52
N ASP A 129 27.19 2.27 0.32
CA ASP A 129 27.02 3.44 1.17
C ASP A 129 26.99 4.75 0.37
N ASP A 130 27.78 4.85 -0.70
CA ASP A 130 27.74 5.97 -1.64
C ASP A 130 26.38 6.01 -2.36
N LEU A 131 25.89 4.88 -2.87
CA LEU A 131 24.55 4.77 -3.47
C LEU A 131 23.47 5.22 -2.48
N ARG A 132 23.51 4.70 -1.25
CA ARG A 132 22.56 5.04 -0.20
C ARG A 132 22.56 6.54 0.10
N SER A 133 23.73 7.11 0.33
CA SER A 133 23.89 8.53 0.64
C SER A 133 23.33 9.42 -0.47
N ARG A 134 23.68 9.13 -1.72
CA ARG A 134 23.17 9.90 -2.87
C ARG A 134 21.67 9.70 -3.10
N ALA A 135 21.14 8.52 -2.85
CA ALA A 135 19.70 8.29 -2.94
C ALA A 135 18.93 9.11 -1.89
N LEU A 136 19.39 9.13 -0.64
CA LEU A 136 18.78 9.93 0.42
C LEU A 136 18.88 11.45 0.12
N GLN A 137 20.02 11.93 -0.33
CA GLN A 137 20.19 13.34 -0.76
C GLN A 137 19.27 13.69 -1.93
N PHE A 138 19.10 12.77 -2.89
CA PHE A 138 18.17 12.97 -3.99
C PHE A 138 16.72 13.06 -3.52
N ILE A 139 16.32 12.20 -2.57
CA ILE A 139 14.98 12.22 -1.99
C ILE A 139 14.72 13.56 -1.30
N GLU A 140 15.65 14.02 -0.48
CA GLU A 140 15.55 15.28 0.23
C GLU A 140 15.44 16.46 -0.73
N CYS A 141 16.34 16.54 -1.72
CA CYS A 141 16.30 17.55 -2.77
C CYS A 141 15.00 17.48 -3.59
N PHE A 142 14.55 16.29 -3.93
CA PHE A 142 13.31 16.12 -4.67
C PHE A 142 12.11 16.66 -3.88
N ASN A 143 12.01 16.31 -2.62
CA ASN A 143 10.91 16.73 -1.75
C ASN A 143 10.91 18.25 -1.48
N SER A 144 12.09 18.86 -1.37
CA SER A 144 12.20 20.29 -1.08
C SER A 144 12.00 21.19 -2.30
N VAL A 145 12.43 20.74 -3.49
CA VAL A 145 12.52 21.61 -4.68
C VAL A 145 11.62 21.17 -5.82
N LEU A 146 11.50 19.87 -6.04
CA LEU A 146 10.87 19.31 -7.24
C LEU A 146 9.49 18.70 -6.99
N ALA A 147 9.19 18.35 -5.76
CA ALA A 147 7.87 17.80 -5.43
C ALA A 147 6.78 18.87 -5.61
N LYS A 148 5.79 18.53 -6.40
CA LYS A 148 4.60 19.35 -6.60
C LYS A 148 3.38 18.50 -6.28
N PRO A 149 2.31 19.08 -5.72
CA PRO A 149 1.05 18.40 -5.55
C PRO A 149 0.59 17.79 -6.88
N PHE A 150 0.19 16.53 -6.86
CA PHE A 150 -0.32 15.89 -8.06
C PHE A 150 -1.68 16.49 -8.44
N ARG A 151 -1.79 17.01 -9.64
CA ARG A 151 -3.06 17.51 -10.18
C ARG A 151 -3.78 16.35 -10.85
N TRP A 152 -4.77 15.80 -10.16
CA TRP A 152 -5.67 14.81 -10.74
C TRP A 152 -6.52 15.47 -11.82
N THR A 153 -6.39 15.01 -13.06
CA THR A 153 -7.22 15.46 -14.18
C THR A 153 -8.43 14.57 -14.41
N PHE A 154 -8.42 13.38 -13.80
CA PHE A 154 -9.53 12.44 -13.89
C PHE A 154 -10.69 12.87 -12.98
N THR A 155 -11.87 13.06 -13.56
CA THR A 155 -13.07 13.56 -12.85
C THR A 155 -13.83 12.47 -12.07
N GLY A 156 -13.34 11.24 -12.04
CA GLY A 156 -13.98 10.11 -11.36
C GLY A 156 -15.19 9.52 -12.11
N ARG A 157 -15.47 9.95 -13.32
CA ARG A 157 -16.54 9.36 -14.13
C ARG A 157 -16.06 8.05 -14.75
N PRO A 158 -16.80 6.93 -14.59
CA PRO A 158 -16.46 5.69 -15.28
C PRO A 158 -16.43 5.92 -16.79
N LEU A 159 -15.46 5.29 -17.47
CA LEU A 159 -15.51 5.20 -18.92
C LEU A 159 -16.77 4.40 -19.26
N GLN A 160 -17.70 5.02 -19.96
CA GLN A 160 -18.83 4.29 -20.55
C GLN A 160 -18.27 3.46 -21.70
N ALA A 161 -18.47 2.13 -21.63
CA ALA A 161 -18.12 1.21 -22.70
C ALA A 161 -19.08 1.34 -23.88
#